data_9ef2119eab43839ec687f3da4d052d85
#
_entry.id   9ef2119eab43839ec687f3da4d052d85
#
_cell.length_a   1.000
_cell.length_b   1.000
_cell.length_c   1.000
_cell.angle_alpha   90.00
_cell.angle_beta   90.00
_cell.angle_gamma   90.00
#
_symmetry.space_group_name_H-M   'P 1'
#
loop_
_entity.id
_entity.type
_entity.pdbx_description
1 polymer ?
#
loop_
_entity_poly.entity_id
_entity_poly.type
_entity_poly.pdbx_seq_one_letter_code
_entity_poly.pdbx_strand_id
1 'polypeptide(L)'
;GFGGYDMNFARFYVSRFMRLHPECSIVLREYHYDKIFGSLLSRTCDVIFTAQTRIEDEAAVRQVLVSHSNYIVGVGLCHPLSQYDTITPDQLNGMRFICPVDINGSWEQARTLNHLFTHYGIKPGPITRTNSAIAVTTMLDLGMGVTFLTEDIVLANQNVKKIPLLFEQPATKCHVAANLIPSKRPLIDQFMDFVAQTPFHAD
;
A
#
# COMPACT_ATOMS: atom_id res chain seq x y z
N GLY A 1 -2.31 -1.66 -13.40
CA GLY A 1 -1.08 -1.28 -12.71
C GLY A 1 -1.24 -1.28 -11.20
N PHE A 2 -0.17 -1.36 -10.47
CA PHE A 2 -0.18 -1.33 -9.00
C PHE A 2 1.12 -0.66 -8.49
N GLY A 3 1.08 -0.10 -7.30
CA GLY A 3 2.26 0.40 -6.60
C GLY A 3 2.78 -0.67 -5.63
N GLY A 4 4.07 -0.83 -5.50
CA GLY A 4 4.78 -1.70 -4.56
C GLY A 4 3.95 -2.69 -3.72
N TYR A 5 3.43 -2.26 -2.59
CA TYR A 5 2.63 -3.12 -1.69
C TYR A 5 1.19 -3.40 -2.17
N ASP A 6 0.69 -2.67 -3.17
CA ASP A 6 -0.68 -2.83 -3.67
C ASP A 6 -0.83 -4.05 -4.61
N MET A 7 0.25 -4.80 -4.84
CA MET A 7 0.27 -6.02 -5.66
C MET A 7 -0.75 -7.07 -5.16
N ASN A 8 -0.99 -7.15 -3.87
CA ASN A 8 -1.94 -8.12 -3.30
C ASN A 8 -3.35 -7.91 -3.82
N PHE A 9 -3.80 -6.67 -3.92
CA PHE A 9 -5.12 -6.33 -4.46
C PHE A 9 -5.19 -6.73 -5.94
N ALA A 10 -4.17 -6.34 -6.72
CA ALA A 10 -4.10 -6.72 -8.12
C ALA A 10 -4.15 -8.24 -8.30
N ARG A 11 -3.34 -8.99 -7.53
CA ARG A 11 -3.31 -10.47 -7.57
C ARG A 11 -4.67 -11.07 -7.21
N PHE A 12 -5.30 -10.59 -6.12
CA PHE A 12 -6.59 -11.10 -5.64
C PHE A 12 -7.68 -10.96 -6.70
N TYR A 13 -7.88 -9.74 -7.23
CA TYR A 13 -8.95 -9.48 -8.20
C TYR A 13 -8.65 -10.06 -9.57
N VAL A 14 -7.43 -9.92 -10.07
CA VAL A 14 -7.06 -10.44 -11.39
C VAL A 14 -7.16 -11.95 -11.44
N SER A 15 -6.67 -12.67 -10.43
CA SER A 15 -6.74 -14.13 -10.42
C SER A 15 -8.17 -14.68 -10.42
N ARG A 16 -9.09 -13.98 -9.76
CA ARG A 16 -10.50 -14.37 -9.69
C ARG A 16 -11.24 -13.99 -10.98
N PHE A 17 -10.99 -12.80 -11.50
CA PHE A 17 -11.60 -12.33 -12.73
C PHE A 17 -11.21 -13.19 -13.94
N MET A 18 -9.94 -13.56 -14.08
CA MET A 18 -9.47 -14.43 -15.16
C MET A 18 -10.09 -15.84 -15.13
N ARG A 19 -10.54 -16.33 -13.97
CA ARG A 19 -11.28 -17.60 -13.90
C ARG A 19 -12.69 -17.49 -14.48
N LEU A 20 -13.29 -16.31 -14.37
CA LEU A 20 -14.64 -16.03 -14.94
C LEU A 20 -14.55 -15.62 -16.41
N HIS A 21 -13.42 -15.09 -16.83
CA HIS A 21 -13.16 -14.56 -18.17
C HIS A 21 -11.85 -15.13 -18.73
N PRO A 22 -11.81 -16.45 -19.07
CA PRO A 22 -10.58 -17.12 -19.53
C PRO A 22 -10.06 -16.58 -20.86
N GLU A 23 -10.92 -15.94 -21.64
CA GLU A 23 -10.58 -15.24 -22.88
C GLU A 23 -9.82 -13.93 -22.66
N CYS A 24 -9.79 -13.42 -21.43
CA CYS A 24 -9.19 -12.15 -21.11
C CYS A 24 -7.67 -12.26 -20.95
N SER A 25 -6.94 -11.38 -21.63
CA SER A 25 -5.50 -11.23 -21.42
C SER A 25 -5.21 -10.00 -20.57
N ILE A 26 -4.60 -10.21 -19.41
CA ILE A 26 -4.26 -9.14 -18.46
C ILE A 26 -2.75 -9.05 -18.29
N VAL A 27 -2.21 -7.84 -18.43
CA VAL A 27 -0.80 -7.54 -18.16
C VAL A 27 -0.71 -6.77 -16.84
N LEU A 28 0.03 -7.31 -15.88
CA LEU A 28 0.35 -6.63 -14.61
C LEU A 28 1.60 -5.78 -14.79
N ARG A 29 1.53 -4.53 -14.31
CA ARG A 29 2.66 -3.59 -14.34
C ARG A 29 2.82 -2.94 -12.99
N GLU A 30 4.03 -2.98 -12.44
CA GLU A 30 4.41 -2.24 -11.25
C GLU A 30 4.86 -0.83 -11.63
N TYR A 31 4.43 0.14 -10.85
CA TYR A 31 4.82 1.54 -10.99
C TYR A 31 5.34 2.10 -9.68
N HIS A 32 6.25 3.04 -9.77
CA HIS A 32 6.53 3.89 -8.64
C HIS A 32 5.28 4.67 -8.24
N TYR A 33 5.14 4.90 -6.95
CA TYR A 33 3.95 5.52 -6.37
C TYR A 33 3.61 6.89 -6.95
N ASP A 34 4.61 7.69 -7.34
CA ASP A 34 4.43 9.00 -7.99
C ASP A 34 4.00 8.90 -9.45
N LYS A 35 4.18 7.75 -10.09
CA LYS A 35 3.87 7.53 -11.52
C LYS A 35 2.56 6.81 -11.76
N ILE A 36 1.99 6.16 -10.71
CA ILE A 36 0.85 5.27 -10.91
C ILE A 36 -0.38 6.01 -11.42
N PHE A 37 -0.70 7.18 -10.85
CA PHE A 37 -1.83 7.98 -11.30
C PHE A 37 -1.60 8.53 -12.71
N GLY A 38 -0.41 9.02 -13.01
CA GLY A 38 -0.03 9.43 -14.36
C GLY A 38 -0.13 8.30 -15.40
N SER A 39 0.10 7.04 -15.00
CA SER A 39 -0.07 5.89 -15.90
C SER A 39 -1.53 5.65 -16.29
N LEU A 40 -2.46 5.97 -15.39
CA LEU A 40 -3.90 5.93 -15.66
C LEU A 40 -4.31 7.07 -16.61
N LEU A 41 -3.90 8.30 -16.30
CA LEU A 41 -4.22 9.48 -17.12
C LEU A 41 -3.68 9.37 -18.54
N SER A 42 -2.46 8.88 -18.70
CA SER A 42 -1.84 8.63 -20.01
C SER A 42 -2.40 7.38 -20.72
N ARG A 43 -3.33 6.66 -20.08
CA ARG A 43 -3.89 5.40 -20.59
C ARG A 43 -2.85 4.31 -20.87
N THR A 44 -1.71 4.36 -20.20
CA THR A 44 -0.70 3.29 -20.20
C THR A 44 -1.18 2.08 -19.39
N CYS A 45 -2.05 2.34 -18.41
CA CYS A 45 -2.82 1.36 -17.67
C CYS A 45 -4.31 1.64 -17.82
N ASP A 46 -5.11 0.58 -17.92
CA ASP A 46 -6.57 0.66 -17.96
C ASP A 46 -7.17 0.77 -16.53
N VAL A 47 -6.56 0.07 -15.57
CA VAL A 47 -6.95 0.06 -14.15
C VAL A 47 -5.69 0.14 -13.30
N ILE A 48 -5.76 0.89 -12.19
CA ILE A 48 -4.71 0.95 -11.18
C ILE A 48 -5.25 0.54 -9.82
N PHE A 49 -4.39 -0.07 -9.00
CA PHE A 49 -4.60 -0.30 -7.56
C PHE A 49 -3.63 0.59 -6.79
N THR A 50 -4.15 1.45 -5.93
CA THR A 50 -3.32 2.42 -5.21
C THR A 50 -4.02 2.95 -3.95
N ALA A 51 -3.28 3.69 -3.12
CA ALA A 51 -3.89 4.43 -2.03
C ALA A 51 -4.82 5.54 -2.57
N GLN A 52 -5.99 5.71 -1.95
CA GLN A 52 -6.97 6.71 -2.37
C GLN A 52 -6.40 8.13 -2.39
N THR A 53 -5.54 8.48 -1.44
CA THR A 53 -4.88 9.78 -1.35
C THR A 53 -4.00 10.13 -2.55
N ARG A 54 -3.75 9.18 -3.45
CA ARG A 54 -2.92 9.35 -4.65
C ARG A 54 -3.73 9.69 -5.90
N ILE A 55 -5.05 9.66 -5.79
CA ILE A 55 -5.95 10.00 -6.88
C ILE A 55 -6.44 11.41 -6.62
N GLU A 56 -6.08 12.31 -7.50
CA GLU A 56 -6.64 13.65 -7.52
C GLU A 56 -8.14 13.56 -7.81
N ASP A 57 -8.92 14.50 -7.27
CA ASP A 57 -10.37 14.56 -7.47
C ASP A 57 -10.66 14.98 -8.92
N GLU A 58 -10.72 13.99 -9.80
CA GLU A 58 -10.94 14.16 -11.22
C GLU A 58 -12.26 13.49 -11.61
N ALA A 59 -13.18 14.27 -12.12
CA ALA A 59 -14.53 13.81 -12.50
C ALA A 59 -14.52 12.66 -13.54
N ALA A 60 -13.41 12.48 -14.26
CA ALA A 60 -13.22 11.42 -15.24
C ALA A 60 -12.66 10.11 -14.62
N VAL A 61 -12.49 10.03 -13.30
CA VAL A 61 -11.94 8.85 -12.62
C VAL A 61 -12.99 8.18 -11.76
N ARG A 62 -13.32 6.94 -12.11
CA ARG A 62 -14.10 6.05 -11.25
C ARG A 62 -13.17 5.41 -10.24
N GLN A 63 -13.55 5.44 -8.96
CA GLN A 63 -12.86 4.79 -7.87
C GLN A 63 -13.77 3.77 -7.20
N VAL A 64 -13.22 2.61 -6.85
CA VAL A 64 -13.89 1.57 -6.08
C VAL A 64 -13.02 1.27 -4.86
N LEU A 65 -13.59 1.41 -3.67
CA LEU A 65 -12.91 1.07 -2.41
C LEU A 65 -12.60 -0.43 -2.39
N VAL A 66 -11.33 -0.75 -2.18
CA VAL A 66 -10.82 -2.13 -2.13
C VAL A 66 -10.57 -2.55 -0.68
N SER A 67 -9.98 -1.67 0.10
CA SER A 67 -9.64 -1.91 1.50
C SER A 67 -9.63 -0.61 2.29
N HIS A 68 -9.99 -0.75 3.57
CA HIS A 68 -9.83 0.29 4.58
C HIS A 68 -9.23 -0.38 5.81
N SER A 69 -7.95 -0.14 6.09
CA SER A 69 -7.23 -0.82 7.16
C SER A 69 -6.38 0.11 8.00
N ASN A 70 -6.10 -0.33 9.24
CA ASN A 70 -5.29 0.41 10.19
C ASN A 70 -3.81 0.38 9.79
N TYR A 71 -3.09 1.43 10.16
CA TYR A 71 -1.64 1.39 10.16
C TYR A 71 -1.13 0.55 11.33
N ILE A 72 -0.14 -0.26 11.03
CA ILE A 72 0.59 -1.13 11.95
C ILE A 72 2.08 -0.92 11.77
N VAL A 73 2.91 -1.56 12.58
CA VAL A 73 4.36 -1.49 12.46
C VAL A 73 4.94 -2.80 11.94
N GLY A 74 5.76 -2.71 10.89
CA GLY A 74 6.58 -3.81 10.39
C GLY A 74 7.96 -3.79 11.01
N VAL A 75 8.41 -4.96 11.52
CA VAL A 75 9.75 -5.16 12.10
C VAL A 75 10.32 -6.50 11.64
N GLY A 76 11.64 -6.61 11.55
CA GLY A 76 12.29 -7.91 11.36
C GLY A 76 12.17 -8.80 12.60
N LEU A 77 12.18 -10.13 12.43
CA LEU A 77 12.14 -11.07 13.56
C LEU A 77 13.34 -10.92 14.51
N CYS A 78 14.47 -10.42 14.01
CA CYS A 78 15.67 -10.12 14.83
C CYS A 78 15.57 -8.79 15.59
N HIS A 79 14.56 -7.95 15.33
CA HIS A 79 14.40 -6.66 15.99
C HIS A 79 13.82 -6.83 17.41
N PRO A 80 14.27 -6.06 18.43
CA PRO A 80 13.78 -6.20 19.80
C PRO A 80 12.25 -6.10 19.96
N LEU A 81 11.59 -5.30 19.12
CA LEU A 81 10.12 -5.17 19.16
C LEU A 81 9.40 -6.43 18.67
N SER A 82 10.05 -7.37 17.99
CA SER A 82 9.41 -8.58 17.46
C SER A 82 8.86 -9.52 18.56
N GLN A 83 9.36 -9.39 19.80
CA GLN A 83 8.87 -10.15 20.96
C GLN A 83 7.47 -9.72 21.45
N TYR A 84 6.99 -8.56 21.01
CA TYR A 84 5.68 -8.03 21.42
C TYR A 84 4.60 -8.38 20.41
N ASP A 85 3.38 -8.67 20.89
CA ASP A 85 2.21 -8.89 20.03
C ASP A 85 1.48 -7.58 19.72
N THR A 86 1.64 -6.59 20.57
CA THR A 86 1.19 -5.20 20.37
C THR A 86 2.23 -4.25 20.95
N ILE A 87 2.34 -3.05 20.40
CA ILE A 87 3.24 -2.00 20.89
C ILE A 87 2.49 -0.67 21.02
N THR A 88 2.98 0.19 21.92
CA THR A 88 2.50 1.56 22.03
C THR A 88 3.34 2.51 21.17
N PRO A 89 2.79 3.67 20.78
CA PRO A 89 3.56 4.68 20.04
C PRO A 89 4.86 5.10 20.74
N ASP A 90 4.86 5.18 22.06
CA ASP A 90 6.04 5.58 22.84
C ASP A 90 7.24 4.65 22.64
N GLN A 91 6.99 3.35 22.40
CA GLN A 91 8.04 2.37 22.12
C GLN A 91 8.75 2.63 20.78
N LEU A 92 8.19 3.47 19.92
CA LEU A 92 8.77 3.88 18.64
C LEU A 92 9.62 5.15 18.72
N ASN A 93 9.63 5.83 19.87
CA ASN A 93 10.45 7.03 20.06
C ASN A 93 11.94 6.71 19.91
N GLY A 94 12.65 7.53 19.13
CA GLY A 94 14.07 7.35 18.86
C GLY A 94 14.40 6.21 17.89
N MET A 95 13.41 5.40 17.48
CA MET A 95 13.64 4.29 16.54
C MET A 95 13.98 4.81 15.15
N ARG A 96 14.85 4.08 14.45
CA ARG A 96 15.10 4.31 13.01
C ARG A 96 13.89 3.85 12.21
N PHE A 97 13.36 4.75 11.38
CA PHE A 97 12.30 4.42 10.43
C PHE A 97 12.86 4.18 9.03
N ILE A 98 12.35 3.13 8.36
CA ILE A 98 12.61 2.83 6.96
C ILE A 98 11.36 3.23 6.19
N CYS A 99 11.50 4.12 5.22
CA CYS A 99 10.38 4.67 4.47
C CYS A 99 10.57 4.41 2.97
N PRO A 100 9.57 3.82 2.30
CA PRO A 100 9.57 3.73 0.84
C PRO A 100 9.23 5.11 0.27
N VAL A 101 10.22 5.88 -0.06
CA VAL A 101 10.06 7.20 -0.70
C VAL A 101 10.77 7.16 -2.03
N ASP A 102 10.19 7.78 -3.05
CA ASP A 102 10.88 7.99 -4.31
C ASP A 102 12.19 8.78 -4.09
N ILE A 103 13.23 8.43 -4.84
CA ILE A 103 14.55 9.08 -4.79
C ILE A 103 14.42 10.59 -5.06
N ASN A 104 13.44 10.99 -5.85
CA ASN A 104 13.12 12.38 -6.15
C ASN A 104 12.30 13.08 -5.05
N GLY A 105 12.04 12.39 -3.92
CA GLY A 105 11.39 12.97 -2.75
C GLY A 105 9.94 13.34 -2.97
N SER A 106 9.06 12.37 -3.34
CA SER A 106 7.65 12.69 -3.41
C SER A 106 7.17 13.19 -2.04
N TRP A 107 6.75 14.44 -2.01
CA TRP A 107 6.28 15.13 -0.81
C TRP A 107 5.12 14.42 -0.11
N GLU A 108 4.36 13.62 -0.86
CA GLU A 108 3.18 12.93 -0.36
C GLU A 108 3.50 11.82 0.64
N GLN A 109 4.53 11.02 0.36
CA GLN A 109 4.94 9.95 1.29
C GLN A 109 5.60 10.55 2.54
N ALA A 110 6.38 11.60 2.36
CA ALA A 110 6.93 12.34 3.49
C ALA A 110 5.80 12.98 4.33
N ARG A 111 4.75 13.51 3.69
CA ARG A 111 3.57 14.04 4.37
C ARG A 111 2.83 12.95 5.15
N THR A 112 2.59 11.79 4.54
CA THR A 112 1.93 10.66 5.22
C THR A 112 2.73 10.22 6.45
N LEU A 113 4.03 10.07 6.31
CA LEU A 113 4.90 9.68 7.41
C LEU A 113 4.88 10.72 8.54
N ASN A 114 5.03 12.01 8.20
CA ASN A 114 4.96 13.10 9.17
C ASN A 114 3.57 13.19 9.83
N HIS A 115 2.50 12.95 9.07
CA HIS A 115 1.16 12.88 9.63
C HIS A 115 1.04 11.74 10.65
N LEU A 116 1.55 10.55 10.35
CA LEU A 116 1.54 9.42 11.28
C LEU A 116 2.35 9.72 12.54
N PHE A 117 3.54 10.31 12.41
CA PHE A 117 4.32 10.72 13.59
C PHE A 117 3.57 11.72 14.45
N THR A 118 2.95 12.73 13.84
CA THR A 118 2.15 13.73 14.58
C THR A 118 0.93 13.10 15.23
N HIS A 119 0.18 12.27 14.48
CA HIS A 119 -1.02 11.60 14.95
C HIS A 119 -0.77 10.73 16.18
N TYR A 120 0.33 9.98 16.16
CA TYR A 120 0.71 9.06 17.24
C TYR A 120 1.60 9.70 18.30
N GLY A 121 2.01 10.96 18.15
CA GLY A 121 2.94 11.63 19.06
C GLY A 121 4.36 11.06 19.05
N ILE A 122 4.76 10.36 17.98
CA ILE A 122 6.05 9.70 17.86
C ILE A 122 7.14 10.72 17.54
N LYS A 123 8.26 10.63 18.24
CA LYS A 123 9.50 11.36 17.95
C LYS A 123 10.49 10.37 17.31
N PRO A 124 10.52 10.26 15.96
CA PRO A 124 11.34 9.26 15.30
C PRO A 124 12.84 9.56 15.47
N GLY A 125 13.66 8.52 15.40
CA GLY A 125 15.08 8.62 15.16
C GLY A 125 15.42 8.89 13.68
N PRO A 126 16.57 8.43 13.20
CA PRO A 126 16.95 8.60 11.80
C PRO A 126 15.94 7.97 10.84
N ILE A 127 15.65 8.66 9.73
CA ILE A 127 14.76 8.15 8.67
C ILE A 127 15.62 7.71 7.49
N THR A 128 15.60 6.42 7.19
CA THR A 128 16.23 5.84 6.01
C THR A 128 15.22 5.76 4.87
N ARG A 129 15.55 6.31 3.72
CA ARG A 129 14.69 6.33 2.54
C ARG A 129 15.16 5.32 1.51
N THR A 130 14.21 4.61 0.89
CA THR A 130 14.47 3.68 -0.21
C THR A 130 13.29 3.71 -1.19
N ASN A 131 13.54 3.38 -2.44
CA ASN A 131 12.54 3.45 -3.51
C ASN A 131 11.83 2.11 -3.78
N SER A 132 12.06 1.09 -2.97
CA SER A 132 11.57 -0.26 -3.24
C SER A 132 10.96 -0.90 -2.01
N ALA A 133 9.77 -1.50 -2.16
CA ALA A 133 9.14 -2.32 -1.13
C ALA A 133 10.01 -3.53 -0.74
N ILE A 134 10.72 -4.11 -1.72
CA ILE A 134 11.66 -5.22 -1.48
C ILE A 134 12.83 -4.73 -0.61
N ALA A 135 13.39 -3.57 -0.91
CA ALA A 135 14.46 -3.00 -0.10
C ALA A 135 13.99 -2.71 1.33
N VAL A 136 12.78 -2.17 1.51
CA VAL A 136 12.21 -1.98 2.86
C VAL A 136 12.15 -3.30 3.62
N THR A 137 11.55 -4.34 3.05
CA THR A 137 11.39 -5.64 3.72
C THR A 137 12.75 -6.31 3.99
N THR A 138 13.72 -6.16 3.10
CA THR A 138 15.10 -6.65 3.31
C THR A 138 15.78 -5.91 4.48
N MET A 139 15.64 -4.58 4.55
CA MET A 139 16.22 -3.80 5.66
C MET A 139 15.55 -4.11 7.00
N LEU A 140 14.25 -4.40 7.00
CA LEU A 140 13.54 -4.88 8.20
C LEU A 140 14.08 -6.24 8.64
N ASP A 141 14.22 -7.19 7.72
CA ASP A 141 14.77 -8.53 7.99
C ASP A 141 16.18 -8.46 8.61
N LEU A 142 16.99 -7.50 8.14
CA LEU A 142 18.31 -7.21 8.71
C LEU A 142 18.27 -6.45 10.05
N GLY A 143 17.11 -6.16 10.60
CA GLY A 143 16.95 -5.45 11.88
C GLY A 143 17.36 -3.97 11.82
N MET A 144 17.41 -3.36 10.65
CA MET A 144 17.91 -2.00 10.47
C MET A 144 16.96 -0.91 10.96
N GLY A 145 15.71 -1.25 11.32
CA GLY A 145 14.72 -0.31 11.83
C GLY A 145 13.29 -0.84 11.73
N VAL A 146 12.34 0.07 11.76
CA VAL A 146 10.90 -0.21 11.69
C VAL A 146 10.25 0.54 10.54
N THR A 147 9.05 0.15 10.11
CA THR A 147 8.26 0.88 9.11
C THR A 147 6.78 0.85 9.44
N PHE A 148 6.02 1.83 8.93
CA PHE A 148 4.56 1.71 8.91
C PHE A 148 4.10 0.88 7.71
N LEU A 149 3.19 -0.03 7.98
CA LEU A 149 2.47 -0.86 7.01
C LEU A 149 0.97 -0.74 7.29
N THR A 150 0.14 -1.36 6.49
CA THR A 150 -1.28 -1.56 6.80
C THR A 150 -1.56 -3.05 7.04
N GLU A 151 -2.60 -3.35 7.81
CA GLU A 151 -2.94 -4.73 8.21
C GLU A 151 -3.16 -5.66 7.02
N ASP A 152 -3.73 -5.12 5.94
CA ASP A 152 -4.10 -5.84 4.71
C ASP A 152 -2.91 -6.14 3.77
N ILE A 153 -1.74 -5.57 4.04
CA ILE A 153 -0.55 -5.88 3.24
C ILE A 153 -0.06 -7.30 3.53
N VAL A 154 0.08 -8.10 2.48
CA VAL A 154 0.74 -9.40 2.53
C VAL A 154 2.22 -9.24 2.19
N LEU A 155 3.09 -9.62 3.10
CA LEU A 155 4.53 -9.57 2.91
C LEU A 155 5.02 -10.91 2.38
N ALA A 156 5.78 -10.88 1.29
CA ALA A 156 6.45 -12.07 0.78
C ALA A 156 7.58 -12.56 1.70
N ASN A 157 8.18 -11.64 2.47
CA ASN A 157 9.24 -11.96 3.43
C ASN A 157 8.64 -12.41 4.77
N GLN A 158 8.79 -13.68 5.11
CA GLN A 158 8.29 -14.28 6.35
C GLN A 158 9.09 -13.87 7.60
N ASN A 159 10.26 -13.26 7.44
CA ASN A 159 11.09 -12.76 8.54
C ASN A 159 10.66 -11.36 9.01
N VAL A 160 9.56 -10.81 8.48
CA VAL A 160 9.00 -9.54 8.90
C VAL A 160 7.69 -9.79 9.63
N LYS A 161 7.64 -9.37 10.90
CA LYS A 161 6.43 -9.40 11.73
C LYS A 161 5.67 -8.09 11.60
N LYS A 162 4.36 -8.18 11.51
CA LYS A 162 3.41 -7.08 11.58
C LYS A 162 2.90 -6.97 13.02
N ILE A 163 3.06 -5.79 13.63
CA ILE A 163 2.69 -5.57 15.03
C ILE A 163 1.67 -4.43 15.11
N PRO A 164 0.45 -4.68 15.62
CA PRO A 164 -0.54 -3.66 15.84
C PRO A 164 -0.08 -2.58 16.83
N LEU A 165 -0.46 -1.34 16.55
CA LEU A 165 -0.29 -0.22 17.48
C LEU A 165 -1.48 -0.16 18.43
N LEU A 166 -1.18 -0.20 19.72
CA LEU A 166 -2.17 0.03 20.77
C LEU A 166 -2.40 1.54 20.90
N PHE A 167 -3.47 2.02 20.25
CA PHE A 167 -3.84 3.42 20.23
C PHE A 167 -5.37 3.55 20.10
N GLU A 168 -5.98 4.50 20.79
CA GLU A 168 -7.44 4.63 20.87
C GLU A 168 -8.08 4.89 19.50
N GLN A 169 -7.43 5.72 18.69
CA GLN A 169 -7.91 6.06 17.36
C GLN A 169 -6.79 5.80 16.32
N PRO A 170 -6.62 4.55 15.88
CA PRO A 170 -5.57 4.22 14.93
C PRO A 170 -5.75 4.96 13.60
N ALA A 171 -4.66 5.44 13.04
CA ALA A 171 -4.69 6.00 11.69
C ALA A 171 -5.00 4.91 10.68
N THR A 172 -5.78 5.25 9.67
CA THR A 172 -6.23 4.31 8.64
C THR A 172 -5.75 4.72 7.26
N LYS A 173 -5.79 3.76 6.34
CA LYS A 173 -5.50 3.95 4.92
C LYS A 173 -6.54 3.27 4.06
N CYS A 174 -7.05 4.00 3.08
CA CYS A 174 -7.93 3.45 2.05
C CYS A 174 -7.13 3.09 0.80
N HIS A 175 -7.37 1.90 0.26
CA HIS A 175 -6.89 1.50 -1.04
C HIS A 175 -8.07 1.37 -2.00
N VAL A 176 -7.86 1.75 -3.25
CA VAL A 176 -8.87 1.76 -4.29
C VAL A 176 -8.36 1.11 -5.57
N ALA A 177 -9.29 0.54 -6.34
CA ALA A 177 -9.12 0.33 -7.75
C ALA A 177 -9.68 1.54 -8.49
N ALA A 178 -8.99 2.03 -9.53
CA ALA A 178 -9.44 3.17 -10.29
C ALA A 178 -9.26 2.99 -11.79
N ASN A 179 -10.21 3.53 -12.57
CA ASN A 179 -10.13 3.59 -14.02
C ASN A 179 -10.67 4.93 -14.54
N LEU A 180 -10.31 5.29 -15.77
CA LEU A 180 -10.89 6.44 -16.46
C LEU A 180 -12.28 6.11 -17.01
N ILE A 181 -13.19 7.08 -16.91
CA ILE A 181 -14.53 7.04 -17.52
C ILE A 181 -14.66 8.15 -18.57
N PRO A 182 -15.26 7.86 -19.75
CA PRO A 182 -15.67 6.51 -20.18
C PRO A 182 -14.47 5.59 -20.39
N SER A 183 -14.67 4.30 -20.10
CA SER A 183 -13.66 3.27 -20.36
C SER A 183 -13.53 3.05 -21.88
N LYS A 184 -12.36 2.55 -22.30
CA LYS A 184 -12.14 2.24 -23.72
C LYS A 184 -12.77 0.92 -24.15
N ARG A 185 -13.05 0.02 -23.22
CA ARG A 185 -13.48 -1.36 -23.48
C ARG A 185 -14.50 -1.80 -22.41
N PRO A 186 -15.59 -2.46 -22.81
CA PRO A 186 -16.61 -2.96 -21.88
C PRO A 186 -16.03 -3.88 -20.80
N LEU A 187 -14.96 -4.62 -21.12
CA LEU A 187 -14.31 -5.53 -20.18
C LEU A 187 -13.68 -4.77 -18.96
N ILE A 188 -13.27 -3.52 -19.15
CA ILE A 188 -12.76 -2.69 -18.04
C ILE A 188 -13.91 -2.38 -17.06
N ASP A 189 -15.07 -2.02 -17.58
CA ASP A 189 -16.25 -1.74 -16.75
C ASP A 189 -16.69 -3.00 -16.02
N GLN A 190 -16.74 -4.15 -16.70
CA GLN A 190 -17.03 -5.45 -16.07
C GLN A 190 -16.04 -5.80 -14.97
N PHE A 191 -14.74 -5.54 -15.19
CA PHE A 191 -13.73 -5.74 -14.14
C PHE A 191 -13.95 -4.83 -12.93
N MET A 192 -14.26 -3.56 -13.16
CA MET A 192 -14.52 -2.60 -12.07
C MET A 192 -15.80 -2.91 -11.32
N ASP A 193 -16.84 -3.41 -12.00
CA ASP A 193 -18.06 -3.88 -11.38
C ASP A 193 -17.82 -5.15 -10.55
N PHE A 194 -16.98 -6.07 -11.05
CA PHE A 194 -16.54 -7.24 -10.31
C PHE A 194 -15.77 -6.85 -9.03
N VAL A 195 -14.85 -5.87 -9.12
CA VAL A 195 -14.13 -5.35 -7.95
C VAL A 195 -15.11 -4.77 -6.93
N ALA A 196 -16.10 -3.99 -7.37
CA ALA A 196 -17.09 -3.37 -6.48
C ALA A 196 -17.99 -4.39 -5.75
N GLN A 197 -18.21 -5.56 -6.35
CA GLN A 197 -19.09 -6.62 -5.81
C GLN A 197 -18.33 -7.69 -5.01
N THR A 198 -17.00 -7.68 -5.07
CA THR A 198 -16.16 -8.73 -4.47
C THR A 198 -15.34 -8.14 -3.31
N PRO A 199 -15.70 -8.40 -2.04
CA PRO A 199 -14.90 -7.96 -0.91
C PRO A 199 -13.49 -8.55 -0.95
N PHE A 200 -12.49 -7.72 -0.65
CA PHE A 200 -11.11 -8.17 -0.50
C PHE A 200 -10.95 -8.95 0.80
N HIS A 201 -10.32 -10.11 0.71
CA HIS A 201 -9.86 -10.90 1.86
C HIS A 201 -8.38 -11.18 1.64
N ALA A 202 -7.54 -10.82 2.61
CA ALA A 202 -6.14 -11.22 2.64
C ALA A 202 -6.10 -12.72 2.98
N ASP A 203 -5.80 -13.56 1.99
CA ASP A 203 -5.57 -15.00 2.18
C ASP A 203 -4.23 -15.25 2.87
#